data_d2849a01071030f48abddbb37fa9589f
#
_entry.id   d2849a01071030f48abddbb37fa9589f
#
_cell.length_a   1.000
_cell.length_b   1.000
_cell.length_c   1.000
_cell.angle_alpha   90.00
_cell.angle_beta   90.00
_cell.angle_gamma   90.00
#
_symmetry.space_group_name_H-M   'P 1'
#
loop_
_entity.id
_entity.type
_entity.pdbx_description
1 polymer ?
#
loop_
_entity_poly.entity_id
_entity_poly.type
_entity_poly.pdbx_seq_one_letter_code
_entity_poly.pdbx_strand_id
1 'polypeptide(L)'
;GEVEIIITENQASFNLINEEKEGARVITKLVEGAYPNYKQVIPSESKYRVTMDKEELLHALRRANIMTSDKANSVKLTFSENNLLLTSNTPEVGESRETMAINYSGEETSIAFNPQYFIDPLNALEEEEIHFEFTDQLSPGVIKVNQPFLYVIMPMRTS
;
A
#
# COMPACT_ATOMS: atom_id res chain seq x y z
N GLY A 1 14.26 -8.20 -29.92
CA GLY A 1 14.59 -6.79 -30.09
C GLY A 1 15.54 -6.33 -29.02
N GLU A 2 16.33 -5.32 -29.30
CA GLU A 2 17.28 -4.72 -28.36
C GLU A 2 16.76 -3.35 -27.93
N VAL A 3 17.07 -2.95 -26.67
CA VAL A 3 16.80 -1.62 -26.15
C VAL A 3 18.13 -0.99 -25.76
N GLU A 4 18.47 0.12 -26.42
CA GLU A 4 19.60 0.94 -26.01
C GLU A 4 19.14 1.95 -24.96
N ILE A 5 19.81 2.00 -23.80
CA ILE A 5 19.50 2.93 -22.71
C ILE A 5 20.66 3.89 -22.56
N ILE A 6 20.39 5.19 -22.72
CA ILE A 6 21.35 6.25 -22.52
C ILE A 6 20.90 7.10 -21.34
N ILE A 7 21.72 7.21 -20.30
CA ILE A 7 21.45 8.01 -19.12
C ILE A 7 22.47 9.16 -19.09
N THR A 8 21.94 10.37 -18.96
CA THR A 8 22.71 11.60 -18.74
C THR A 8 22.42 12.14 -17.34
N GLU A 9 23.00 13.27 -16.98
CA GLU A 9 22.84 13.88 -15.65
C GLU A 9 21.35 14.14 -15.27
N ASN A 10 20.51 14.50 -16.24
CA ASN A 10 19.12 14.89 -15.99
C ASN A 10 18.07 14.21 -16.90
N GLN A 11 18.51 13.29 -17.77
CA GLN A 11 17.61 12.62 -18.73
C GLN A 11 17.96 11.14 -18.90
N ALA A 12 16.96 10.34 -19.22
CA ALA A 12 17.12 9.00 -19.74
C ALA A 12 16.44 8.88 -21.12
N SER A 13 17.09 8.18 -22.05
CA SER A 13 16.58 7.89 -23.38
C SER A 13 16.59 6.38 -23.60
N PHE A 14 15.49 5.87 -24.11
CA PHE A 14 15.27 4.46 -24.43
C PHE A 14 15.03 4.37 -25.94
N ASN A 15 15.94 3.73 -26.66
CA ASN A 15 15.82 3.49 -28.09
C ASN A 15 15.46 2.02 -28.30
N LEU A 16 14.26 1.76 -28.79
CA LEU A 16 13.83 0.43 -29.21
C LEU A 16 14.16 0.27 -30.69
N ILE A 17 15.01 -0.70 -30.99
CA ILE A 17 15.45 -0.98 -32.37
C ILE A 17 14.91 -2.37 -32.74
N ASN A 18 14.11 -2.42 -33.81
CA ASN A 18 13.68 -3.69 -34.39
C ASN A 18 14.66 -4.11 -35.50
N GLU A 19 14.50 -5.33 -36.02
CA GLU A 19 15.35 -5.86 -37.10
C GLU A 19 15.25 -5.06 -38.43
N GLU A 20 14.16 -4.35 -38.63
CA GLU A 20 13.90 -3.50 -39.81
C GLU A 20 14.44 -2.08 -39.64
N LYS A 21 15.15 -1.79 -38.54
CA LYS A 21 15.65 -0.45 -38.14
C LYS A 21 14.56 0.61 -37.95
N GLU A 22 13.32 0.20 -37.87
CA GLU A 22 12.22 1.04 -37.39
C GLU A 22 12.12 0.87 -35.87
N GLY A 23 12.09 1.97 -35.15
CA GLY A 23 12.06 1.92 -33.70
C GLY A 23 11.36 3.11 -33.08
N ALA A 24 11.03 2.99 -31.82
CA ALA A 24 10.53 4.08 -31.02
C ALA A 24 11.65 4.61 -30.10
N ARG A 25 11.68 5.92 -29.94
CA ARG A 25 12.56 6.58 -28.97
C ARG A 25 11.72 7.26 -27.90
N VAL A 26 11.96 6.92 -26.65
CA VAL A 26 11.35 7.57 -25.48
C VAL A 26 12.43 8.33 -24.74
N ILE A 27 12.18 9.63 -24.49
CA ILE A 27 13.08 10.48 -23.70
C ILE A 27 12.27 10.97 -22.50
N THR A 28 12.84 10.82 -21.30
CA THR A 28 12.24 11.32 -20.07
C THR A 28 13.25 12.11 -19.24
N LYS A 29 12.79 13.08 -18.47
CA LYS A 29 13.62 13.74 -17.46
C LYS A 29 13.76 12.84 -16.24
N LEU A 30 14.93 12.83 -15.62
CA LEU A 30 15.12 12.23 -14.32
C LEU A 30 14.48 13.12 -13.24
N VAL A 31 14.00 12.51 -12.18
CA VAL A 31 13.48 13.23 -11.01
C VAL A 31 14.65 13.94 -10.34
N GLU A 32 14.49 15.24 -10.10
CA GLU A 32 15.51 16.05 -9.42
C GLU A 32 15.56 15.74 -7.91
N GLY A 33 16.75 15.79 -7.32
CA GLY A 33 16.99 15.61 -5.89
C GLY A 33 17.58 14.25 -5.51
N ALA A 34 17.98 14.13 -4.27
CA ALA A 34 18.51 12.89 -3.72
C ALA A 34 17.35 11.91 -3.44
N TYR A 35 17.53 10.65 -3.83
CA TYR A 35 16.58 9.59 -3.50
C TYR A 35 16.46 9.48 -1.96
N PRO A 36 15.24 9.50 -1.40
CA PRO A 36 15.04 9.42 0.05
C PRO A 36 15.64 8.13 0.63
N ASN A 37 16.22 8.23 1.83
CA ASN A 37 16.70 7.05 2.54
C ASN A 37 15.51 6.21 3.05
N TYR A 38 15.04 5.28 2.21
CA TYR A 38 13.89 4.42 2.53
C TYR A 38 14.07 3.58 3.81
N LYS A 39 15.34 3.30 4.22
CA LYS A 39 15.62 2.57 5.46
C LYS A 39 15.16 3.33 6.71
N GLN A 40 15.02 4.65 6.62
CA GLN A 40 14.53 5.47 7.73
C GLN A 40 13.02 5.41 7.92
N VAL A 41 12.26 4.97 6.90
CA VAL A 41 10.80 4.82 6.99
C VAL A 41 10.38 3.40 7.38
N ILE A 42 11.30 2.44 7.36
CA ILE A 42 11.06 1.08 7.84
C ILE A 42 11.13 1.09 9.36
N PRO A 43 10.05 0.80 10.10
CA PRO A 43 10.09 0.72 11.55
C PRO A 43 11.10 -0.35 12.00
N SER A 44 11.93 -0.03 12.96
CA SER A 44 12.86 -1.00 13.57
C SER A 44 12.12 -2.03 14.41
N GLU A 45 11.02 -1.62 15.05
CA GLU A 45 10.15 -2.45 15.88
C GLU A 45 8.69 -2.03 15.67
N SER A 46 7.78 -2.98 15.84
CA SER A 46 6.34 -2.75 15.83
C SER A 46 5.73 -3.27 17.12
N LYS A 47 4.81 -2.52 17.72
CA LYS A 47 4.14 -2.89 18.97
C LYS A 47 3.18 -4.06 18.79
N TYR A 48 2.52 -4.11 17.65
CA TYR A 48 1.49 -5.09 17.33
C TYR A 48 1.78 -5.78 16.00
N ARG A 49 1.44 -7.06 15.95
CA ARG A 49 1.46 -7.88 14.72
C ARG A 49 0.16 -8.66 14.65
N VAL A 50 -0.56 -8.53 13.56
CA VAL A 50 -1.83 -9.21 13.29
C VAL A 50 -1.68 -10.06 12.04
N THR A 51 -2.02 -11.34 12.15
CA THR A 51 -2.12 -12.25 10.99
C THR A 51 -3.54 -12.23 10.48
N MET A 52 -3.71 -12.09 9.18
CA MET A 52 -5.00 -11.98 8.52
C MET A 52 -5.02 -12.82 7.24
N ASP A 53 -6.19 -13.38 6.94
CA ASP A 53 -6.45 -13.96 5.62
C ASP A 53 -6.40 -12.85 4.56
N LYS A 54 -5.60 -13.10 3.53
CA LYS A 54 -5.33 -12.12 2.45
C LYS A 54 -6.58 -11.82 1.65
N GLU A 55 -7.32 -12.85 1.25
CA GLU A 55 -8.49 -12.68 0.38
C GLU A 55 -9.65 -12.01 1.12
N GLU A 56 -9.86 -12.37 2.40
CA GLU A 56 -10.89 -11.73 3.22
C GLU A 56 -10.61 -10.23 3.37
N LEU A 57 -9.37 -9.87 3.71
CA LEU A 57 -8.95 -8.47 3.82
C LEU A 57 -9.07 -7.73 2.48
N LEU A 58 -8.62 -8.35 1.39
CA LEU A 58 -8.69 -7.77 0.04
C LEU A 58 -10.14 -7.47 -0.37
N HIS A 59 -11.05 -8.40 -0.13
CA HIS A 59 -12.46 -8.21 -0.44
C HIS A 59 -13.11 -7.12 0.43
N ALA A 60 -12.80 -7.08 1.74
CA ALA A 60 -13.29 -6.02 2.64
C ALA A 60 -12.80 -4.64 2.22
N LEU A 61 -11.51 -4.51 1.86
CA LEU A 61 -10.92 -3.27 1.37
C LEU A 61 -11.54 -2.82 0.04
N ARG A 62 -11.78 -3.74 -0.90
CA ARG A 62 -12.43 -3.43 -2.18
C ARG A 62 -13.85 -2.90 -1.96
N ARG A 63 -14.64 -3.51 -1.08
CA ARG A 63 -15.99 -3.01 -0.75
C ARG A 63 -15.94 -1.65 -0.07
N ALA A 64 -15.05 -1.47 0.90
CA ALA A 64 -14.86 -0.18 1.57
C ALA A 64 -14.39 0.92 0.58
N ASN A 65 -13.55 0.57 -0.38
CA ASN A 65 -13.05 1.49 -1.40
C ASN A 65 -14.13 2.04 -2.34
N ILE A 66 -15.23 1.30 -2.56
CA ILE A 66 -16.36 1.78 -3.39
C ILE A 66 -16.98 3.06 -2.79
N MET A 67 -16.96 3.19 -1.46
CA MET A 67 -17.51 4.34 -0.74
C MET A 67 -16.48 5.46 -0.50
N THR A 68 -15.31 5.40 -1.14
CA THR A 68 -14.33 6.50 -1.14
C THR A 68 -14.50 7.38 -2.38
N SER A 69 -13.92 8.55 -2.35
CA SER A 69 -13.87 9.46 -3.51
C SER A 69 -12.43 9.92 -3.75
N ASP A 70 -12.16 10.48 -4.92
CA ASP A 70 -10.83 11.01 -5.26
C ASP A 70 -10.33 12.06 -4.24
N LYS A 71 -11.25 12.76 -3.56
CA LYS A 71 -10.94 13.78 -2.54
C LYS A 71 -10.80 13.20 -1.14
N ALA A 72 -11.42 12.05 -0.85
CA ALA A 72 -11.46 11.38 0.45
C ALA A 72 -11.15 9.88 0.28
N ASN A 73 -10.03 9.56 -0.35
CA ASN A 73 -9.60 8.18 -0.59
C ASN A 73 -8.95 7.59 0.66
N SER A 74 -9.78 7.35 1.68
CA SER A 74 -9.34 6.90 3.00
C SER A 74 -10.27 5.84 3.55
N VAL A 75 -9.69 4.73 4.02
CA VAL A 75 -10.35 3.70 4.83
C VAL A 75 -9.68 3.68 6.19
N LYS A 76 -10.49 3.74 7.26
CA LYS A 76 -10.02 3.62 8.63
C LYS A 76 -10.13 2.17 9.08
N LEU A 77 -9.00 1.61 9.51
CA LEU A 77 -8.87 0.30 10.10
C LEU A 77 -8.85 0.46 11.63
N THR A 78 -9.83 -0.10 12.31
CA THR A 78 -9.90 -0.11 13.77
C THR A 78 -9.69 -1.52 14.28
N PHE A 79 -8.56 -1.73 14.92
CA PHE A 79 -8.18 -2.98 15.57
C PHE A 79 -8.71 -2.97 17.01
N SER A 80 -9.52 -3.93 17.36
CA SER A 80 -10.03 -4.15 18.72
C SER A 80 -9.95 -5.64 19.06
N GLU A 81 -10.29 -6.03 20.26
CA GLU A 81 -10.19 -7.42 20.70
C GLU A 81 -10.91 -8.37 19.72
N ASN A 82 -10.12 -9.25 19.09
CA ASN A 82 -10.55 -10.26 18.11
C ASN A 82 -11.34 -9.73 16.90
N ASN A 83 -11.25 -8.42 16.62
CA ASN A 83 -12.02 -7.80 15.55
C ASN A 83 -11.24 -6.70 14.83
N LEU A 84 -11.33 -6.68 13.51
CA LEU A 84 -10.94 -5.58 12.65
C LEU A 84 -12.17 -4.98 12.01
N LEU A 85 -12.38 -3.68 12.24
CA LEU A 85 -13.44 -2.90 11.61
C LEU A 85 -12.83 -1.97 10.57
N LEU A 86 -13.28 -2.10 9.32
CA LEU A 86 -12.93 -1.17 8.23
C LEU A 86 -14.11 -0.22 8.03
N THR A 87 -13.86 1.08 8.04
CA THR A 87 -14.88 2.10 7.76
C THR A 87 -14.38 3.08 6.72
N SER A 88 -15.26 3.46 5.80
CA SER A 88 -15.09 4.61 4.92
C SER A 88 -16.35 5.47 4.97
N ASN A 89 -16.18 6.76 4.92
CA ASN A 89 -17.29 7.70 4.91
C ASN A 89 -16.98 8.83 3.93
N THR A 90 -17.86 9.01 2.96
CA THR A 90 -17.81 10.09 2.01
C THR A 90 -19.19 10.75 1.94
N PRO A 91 -19.34 12.02 2.29
CA PRO A 91 -20.66 12.68 2.41
C PRO A 91 -21.55 12.57 1.16
N GLU A 92 -20.92 12.50 -0.01
CA GLU A 92 -21.63 12.47 -1.30
C GLU A 92 -21.94 11.03 -1.79
N VAL A 93 -21.28 10.02 -1.23
CA VAL A 93 -21.39 8.62 -1.66
C VAL A 93 -22.07 7.76 -0.60
N GLY A 94 -21.69 7.91 0.66
CA GLY A 94 -22.23 7.17 1.79
C GLY A 94 -21.16 6.60 2.72
N GLU A 95 -21.59 5.67 3.56
CA GLU A 95 -20.72 4.98 4.54
C GLU A 95 -20.63 3.49 4.23
N SER A 96 -19.42 2.94 4.34
CA SER A 96 -19.18 1.49 4.37
C SER A 96 -18.69 1.08 5.74
N ARG A 97 -19.12 -0.10 6.16
CA ARG A 97 -18.72 -0.71 7.43
C ARG A 97 -18.56 -2.21 7.26
N GLU A 98 -17.32 -2.67 7.29
CA GLU A 98 -16.93 -4.05 7.10
C GLU A 98 -16.24 -4.56 8.36
N THR A 99 -16.51 -5.79 8.75
CA THR A 99 -15.87 -6.41 9.92
C THR A 99 -15.27 -7.74 9.54
N MET A 100 -14.09 -8.04 10.09
CA MET A 100 -13.49 -9.36 9.99
C MET A 100 -12.91 -9.81 11.33
N ALA A 101 -12.95 -11.11 11.58
CA ALA A 101 -12.37 -11.70 12.78
C ALA A 101 -10.84 -11.75 12.63
N ILE A 102 -10.14 -11.32 13.67
CA ILE A 102 -8.68 -11.37 13.73
C ILE A 102 -8.24 -11.85 15.10
N ASN A 103 -7.03 -12.37 15.22
CA ASN A 103 -6.43 -12.67 16.51
C ASN A 103 -5.66 -11.44 17.01
N TYR A 104 -6.31 -10.59 17.78
CA TYR A 104 -5.76 -9.36 18.34
C TYR A 104 -6.23 -9.16 19.78
N SER A 105 -5.31 -8.85 20.68
CA SER A 105 -5.58 -8.57 22.10
C SER A 105 -4.88 -7.29 22.59
N GLY A 106 -4.49 -6.41 21.67
CA GLY A 106 -3.87 -5.13 22.00
C GLY A 106 -4.90 -4.04 22.34
N GLU A 107 -4.39 -2.84 22.61
CA GLU A 107 -5.21 -1.65 22.80
C GLU A 107 -5.98 -1.30 21.51
N GLU A 108 -7.22 -0.84 21.65
CA GLU A 108 -7.99 -0.38 20.49
C GLU A 108 -7.20 0.72 19.77
N THR A 109 -6.91 0.46 18.49
CA THR A 109 -6.09 1.34 17.67
C THR A 109 -6.77 1.56 16.33
N SER A 110 -6.98 2.82 15.96
CA SER A 110 -7.55 3.19 14.66
C SER A 110 -6.50 3.89 13.80
N ILE A 111 -6.32 3.40 12.58
CA ILE A 111 -5.35 3.95 11.63
C ILE A 111 -6.05 4.13 10.27
N ALA A 112 -5.88 5.29 9.66
CA ALA A 112 -6.44 5.56 8.34
C ALA A 112 -5.37 5.39 7.25
N PHE A 113 -5.75 4.76 6.14
CA PHE A 113 -4.89 4.54 5.00
C PHE A 113 -5.62 4.78 3.68
N ASN A 114 -4.87 5.08 2.63
CA ASN A 114 -5.38 4.92 1.28
C ASN A 114 -5.58 3.42 0.99
N PRO A 115 -6.80 2.95 0.73
CA PRO A 115 -7.09 1.52 0.53
C PRO A 115 -6.33 0.92 -0.66
N GLN A 116 -6.01 1.72 -1.68
CA GLN A 116 -5.29 1.25 -2.85
C GLN A 116 -3.88 0.75 -2.49
N TYR A 117 -3.23 1.38 -1.50
CA TYR A 117 -1.91 0.96 -1.02
C TYR A 117 -1.91 -0.39 -0.29
N PHE A 118 -3.08 -0.89 0.14
CA PHE A 118 -3.24 -2.27 0.57
C PHE A 118 -3.63 -3.18 -0.58
N ILE A 119 -4.57 -2.76 -1.42
CA ILE A 119 -5.11 -3.55 -2.53
C ILE A 119 -4.00 -3.97 -3.49
N ASP A 120 -3.09 -3.06 -3.83
CA ASP A 120 -2.02 -3.33 -4.79
C ASP A 120 -1.08 -4.47 -4.35
N PRO A 121 -0.46 -4.42 -3.17
CA PRO A 121 0.39 -5.52 -2.72
C PRO A 121 -0.38 -6.82 -2.49
N LEU A 122 -1.62 -6.76 -1.96
CA LEU A 122 -2.43 -7.97 -1.76
C LEU A 122 -2.78 -8.67 -3.07
N ASN A 123 -2.98 -7.94 -4.17
CA ASN A 123 -3.17 -8.52 -5.50
C ASN A 123 -1.90 -9.17 -6.07
N ALA A 124 -0.72 -8.70 -5.67
CA ALA A 124 0.56 -9.20 -6.16
C ALA A 124 1.10 -10.39 -5.38
N LEU A 125 0.60 -10.60 -4.17
CA LEU A 125 1.03 -11.69 -3.28
C LEU A 125 0.28 -12.99 -3.63
N GLU A 126 1.02 -14.11 -3.61
CA GLU A 126 0.46 -15.46 -3.81
C GLU A 126 0.07 -16.13 -2.49
N GLU A 127 0.60 -15.66 -1.37
CA GLU A 127 0.36 -16.20 -0.04
C GLU A 127 -1.11 -16.06 0.38
N GLU A 128 -1.60 -17.02 1.17
CA GLU A 128 -2.95 -17.01 1.73
C GLU A 128 -3.07 -16.09 2.94
N GLU A 129 -1.99 -15.93 3.70
CA GLU A 129 -1.94 -15.11 4.91
C GLU A 129 -0.93 -13.98 4.80
N ILE A 130 -1.27 -12.84 5.38
CA ILE A 130 -0.38 -11.71 5.57
C ILE A 130 -0.22 -11.38 7.06
N HIS A 131 0.89 -10.74 7.38
CA HIS A 131 1.15 -10.15 8.68
C HIS A 131 1.17 -8.65 8.55
N PHE A 132 0.28 -7.97 9.27
CA PHE A 132 0.29 -6.52 9.36
C PHE A 132 0.87 -6.09 10.70
N GLU A 133 1.92 -5.30 10.66
CA GLU A 133 2.62 -4.78 11.83
C GLU A 133 2.43 -3.27 11.93
N PHE A 134 2.16 -2.78 13.14
CA PHE A 134 1.98 -1.35 13.43
C PHE A 134 2.29 -1.03 14.89
N THR A 135 2.42 0.25 15.22
CA THR A 135 2.68 0.73 16.59
C THR A 135 1.54 1.63 17.08
N ASP A 136 1.18 2.64 16.31
CA ASP A 136 0.15 3.62 16.64
C ASP A 136 -0.49 4.20 15.37
N GLN A 137 -1.37 5.18 15.55
CA GLN A 137 -2.13 5.80 14.45
C GLN A 137 -1.30 6.69 13.51
N LEU A 138 -0.07 7.06 13.87
CA LEU A 138 0.78 7.98 13.10
C LEU A 138 2.03 7.29 12.54
N SER A 139 2.35 6.12 13.03
CA SER A 139 3.50 5.32 12.59
C SER A 139 3.17 4.53 11.34
N PRO A 140 4.16 4.26 10.47
CA PRO A 140 3.95 3.42 9.29
C PRO A 140 3.43 2.04 9.66
N GLY A 141 2.51 1.52 8.86
CA GLY A 141 2.15 0.10 8.86
C GLY A 141 3.08 -0.69 7.94
N VAL A 142 3.29 -1.95 8.26
CA VAL A 142 4.15 -2.84 7.47
C VAL A 142 3.42 -4.13 7.15
N ILE A 143 3.31 -4.47 5.87
CA ILE A 143 2.86 -5.80 5.42
C ILE A 143 4.08 -6.69 5.25
N LYS A 144 4.01 -7.88 5.82
CA LYS A 144 4.98 -8.96 5.68
C LYS A 144 4.26 -10.27 5.36
N VAL A 145 5.00 -11.21 4.79
CA VAL A 145 4.61 -12.60 4.60
C VAL A 145 5.72 -13.53 5.11
N ASN A 146 5.53 -14.83 5.03
CA ASN A 146 6.53 -15.80 5.49
C ASN A 146 7.78 -15.89 4.60
N GLN A 147 7.85 -15.11 3.53
CA GLN A 147 9.00 -14.98 2.63
C GLN A 147 9.70 -13.62 2.81
N PRO A 148 10.86 -13.39 2.20
CA PRO A 148 11.56 -12.10 2.25
C PRO A 148 10.79 -11.01 1.47
N PHE A 149 9.70 -10.53 2.04
CA PHE A 149 8.86 -9.45 1.53
C PHE A 149 8.57 -8.45 2.64
N LEU A 150 8.66 -7.19 2.32
CA LEU A 150 8.35 -6.08 3.20
C LEU A 150 7.74 -4.93 2.40
N TYR A 151 6.56 -4.49 2.80
CA TYR A 151 5.86 -3.36 2.19
C TYR A 151 5.42 -2.37 3.25
N VAL A 152 5.87 -1.13 3.14
CA VAL A 152 5.59 -0.06 4.13
C VAL A 152 4.47 0.82 3.61
N ILE A 153 3.48 1.08 4.46
CA ILE A 153 2.34 1.94 4.15
C ILE A 153 2.30 3.10 5.15
N MET A 154 2.33 4.31 4.63
CA MET A 154 2.20 5.51 5.46
C MET A 154 0.73 5.76 5.81
N PRO A 155 0.40 6.03 7.08
CA PRO A 155 -0.95 6.39 7.48
C PRO A 155 -1.34 7.77 6.94
N MET A 156 -2.64 7.96 6.76
CA MET A 156 -3.23 9.25 6.42
C MET A 156 -3.65 9.98 7.68
N ARG A 157 -3.42 11.28 7.73
CA ARG A 157 -4.01 12.12 8.78
C ARG A 157 -5.46 12.41 8.41
N THR A 158 -6.38 11.92 9.22
CA THR A 158 -7.79 12.29 9.14
C THR A 158 -8.02 13.47 10.08
N SER A 159 -8.50 14.58 9.52
CA SER A 159 -8.93 15.75 10.29
C SER A 159 -10.28 15.51 10.95
#